data_dea3e4d795b3f0fd07965d03f45f485e
#
_entry.id   dea3e4d795b3f0fd07965d03f45f485e
#
_cell.length_a   1.000
_cell.length_b   1.000
_cell.length_c   1.000
_cell.angle_alpha   90.00
_cell.angle_beta   90.00
_cell.angle_gamma   90.00
#
_symmetry.space_group_name_H-M   'P 1'
#
loop_
_entity.id
_entity.type
_entity.pdbx_description
1 polymer ?
#
loop_
_entity_poly.entity_id
_entity_poly.type
_entity_poly.pdbx_seq_one_letter_code
_entity_poly.pdbx_strand_id
1 'polypeptide(L)'
;MSHERIEINLPLSKVYELLSDPTDFPKFMERIQEVNKINSQTFEFVTEIGNQEYRWTANIIDNLRNTRFAWITINGNLNQTGTLRFTPLNNGEHTRVDFSLDYRTFYGEPDESLSEFINGTPEQLKKDLQSLKEQAEAGTLKDEEESNQQTEDEEITV
;
A
#
# COMPACT_ATOMS: atom_id res chain seq x y z
N MET A 1 -10.37 -9.10 -9.71
CA MET A 1 -9.56 -7.93 -9.29
C MET A 1 -10.45 -6.96 -8.52
N SER A 2 -9.99 -6.50 -7.39
CA SER A 2 -10.71 -5.51 -6.59
C SER A 2 -10.24 -4.12 -6.97
N HIS A 3 -11.19 -3.22 -7.15
CA HIS A 3 -10.89 -1.81 -7.47
C HIS A 3 -11.78 -0.92 -6.60
N GLU A 4 -11.16 -0.05 -5.84
CA GLU A 4 -11.85 0.90 -5.00
C GLU A 4 -11.21 2.28 -5.14
N ARG A 5 -11.98 3.32 -4.87
CA ARG A 5 -11.48 4.68 -4.98
C ARG A 5 -11.83 5.47 -3.73
N ILE A 6 -10.97 6.41 -3.42
CA ILE A 6 -11.13 7.31 -2.28
C ILE A 6 -10.68 8.72 -2.66
N GLU A 7 -11.35 9.71 -2.12
CA GLU A 7 -10.96 11.11 -2.26
C GLU A 7 -10.29 11.55 -0.97
N ILE A 8 -9.06 12.04 -1.09
CA ILE A 8 -8.27 12.50 0.05
C ILE A 8 -8.11 14.02 -0.07
N ASN A 9 -8.41 14.74 1.00
CA ASN A 9 -8.39 16.20 1.03
C ASN A 9 -6.98 16.73 1.27
N LEU A 10 -6.05 16.31 0.43
CA LEU A 10 -4.66 16.73 0.45
C LEU A 10 -4.17 16.91 -0.99
N PRO A 11 -3.15 17.74 -1.20
CA PRO A 11 -2.57 17.95 -2.53
C PRO A 11 -1.99 16.69 -3.14
N LEU A 12 -1.98 16.63 -4.46
CA LEU A 12 -1.53 15.49 -5.24
C LEU A 12 -0.13 15.00 -4.86
N SER A 13 0.83 15.91 -4.78
CA SER A 13 2.21 15.55 -4.44
C SER A 13 2.32 14.94 -3.05
N LYS A 14 1.53 15.43 -2.11
CA LYS A 14 1.52 14.91 -0.74
C LYS A 14 0.98 13.50 -0.69
N VAL A 15 -0.14 13.25 -1.37
CA VAL A 15 -0.77 11.92 -1.42
C VAL A 15 0.15 10.93 -2.13
N TYR A 16 0.76 11.32 -3.22
CA TYR A 16 1.72 10.48 -3.92
C TYR A 16 2.89 10.09 -3.00
N GLU A 17 3.47 11.04 -2.29
CA GLU A 17 4.57 10.76 -1.36
C GLU A 17 4.18 9.79 -0.24
N LEU A 18 2.96 9.91 0.27
CA LEU A 18 2.46 9.01 1.31
C LEU A 18 2.29 7.57 0.81
N LEU A 19 1.94 7.39 -0.46
CA LEU A 19 1.56 6.09 -1.01
C LEU A 19 2.63 5.43 -1.88
N SER A 20 3.70 6.12 -2.21
CA SER A 20 4.75 5.56 -3.07
C SER A 20 5.82 4.78 -2.30
N ASP A 21 5.60 4.55 -1.02
CA ASP A 21 6.47 3.73 -0.18
C ASP A 21 5.68 2.56 0.40
N PRO A 22 5.82 1.35 -0.17
CA PRO A 22 5.07 0.18 0.32
C PRO A 22 5.35 -0.20 1.77
N THR A 23 6.46 0.24 2.36
CA THR A 23 6.75 -0.04 3.77
C THR A 23 5.75 0.62 4.72
N ASP A 24 5.01 1.61 4.24
CA ASP A 24 3.95 2.27 5.00
C ASP A 24 2.58 1.57 4.89
N PHE A 25 2.43 0.62 3.98
CA PHE A 25 1.15 -0.05 3.76
C PHE A 25 0.58 -0.71 5.01
N PRO A 26 1.37 -1.35 5.89
CA PRO A 26 0.79 -1.93 7.11
C PRO A 26 0.09 -0.92 8.03
N LYS A 27 0.40 0.36 7.90
CA LYS A 27 -0.21 1.40 8.72
C LYS A 27 -1.69 1.58 8.42
N PHE A 28 -2.14 1.28 7.20
CA PHE A 28 -3.54 1.42 6.82
C PHE A 28 -4.15 0.16 6.19
N MET A 29 -3.35 -0.80 5.76
CA MET A 29 -3.83 -2.08 5.22
C MET A 29 -3.78 -3.14 6.31
N GLU A 30 -4.93 -3.37 6.93
CA GLU A 30 -5.04 -4.23 8.11
C GLU A 30 -4.48 -5.63 7.91
N ARG A 31 -4.67 -6.20 6.71
CA ARG A 31 -4.24 -7.58 6.43
C ARG A 31 -2.80 -7.71 6.02
N ILE A 32 -2.08 -6.62 5.79
CA ILE A 32 -0.64 -6.64 5.49
C ILE A 32 0.10 -6.38 6.79
N GLN A 33 0.78 -7.40 7.31
CA GLN A 33 1.45 -7.30 8.60
C GLN A 33 2.77 -6.57 8.53
N GLU A 34 3.52 -6.83 7.47
CA GLU A 34 4.88 -6.31 7.36
C GLU A 34 5.25 -6.14 5.89
N VAL A 35 5.96 -5.07 5.59
CA VAL A 35 6.59 -4.87 4.29
C VAL A 35 8.03 -4.45 4.52
N ASN A 36 8.97 -5.22 3.98
CA ASN A 36 10.40 -5.00 4.12
C ASN A 36 11.00 -4.57 2.79
N LYS A 37 11.77 -3.49 2.81
CA LYS A 37 12.45 -3.01 1.62
C LYS A 37 13.71 -3.83 1.38
N ILE A 38 13.83 -4.45 0.21
CA ILE A 38 15.02 -5.20 -0.20
C ILE A 38 15.96 -4.27 -0.96
N ASN A 39 15.43 -3.51 -1.90
CA ASN A 39 16.15 -2.43 -2.59
C ASN A 39 15.12 -1.39 -3.04
N SER A 40 15.54 -0.39 -3.79
CA SER A 40 14.65 0.71 -4.19
C SER A 40 13.42 0.28 -5.01
N GLN A 41 13.45 -0.91 -5.59
CA GLN A 41 12.37 -1.40 -6.46
C GLN A 41 11.77 -2.73 -6.00
N THR A 42 12.32 -3.34 -4.96
CA THR A 42 11.92 -4.69 -4.53
C THR A 42 11.56 -4.68 -3.05
N PHE A 43 10.39 -5.27 -2.75
CA PHE A 43 9.84 -5.30 -1.40
C PHE A 43 9.33 -6.69 -1.06
N GLU A 44 9.48 -7.08 0.20
CA GLU A 44 8.91 -8.33 0.70
C GLU A 44 7.67 -8.02 1.53
N PHE A 45 6.56 -8.64 1.15
CA PHE A 45 5.30 -8.53 1.88
C PHE A 45 5.10 -9.78 2.73
N VAL A 46 4.57 -9.60 3.93
CA VAL A 46 4.30 -10.70 4.87
C VAL A 46 2.89 -10.54 5.40
N THR A 47 2.13 -11.62 5.41
CA THR A 47 0.83 -11.69 6.08
C THR A 47 0.57 -13.08 6.60
N GLU A 48 -0.40 -13.20 7.50
CA GLU A 48 -0.85 -14.47 8.01
C GLU A 48 -2.32 -14.67 7.63
N ILE A 49 -2.63 -15.82 7.03
CA ILE A 49 -3.98 -16.17 6.60
C ILE A 49 -4.30 -17.55 7.18
N GLY A 50 -5.30 -17.60 8.05
CA GLY A 50 -5.54 -18.78 8.85
C GLY A 50 -4.38 -18.96 9.80
N ASN A 51 -3.73 -20.11 9.78
CA ASN A 51 -2.56 -20.37 10.62
C ASN A 51 -1.28 -20.47 9.76
N GLN A 52 -1.31 -19.97 8.54
CA GLN A 52 -0.19 -20.05 7.61
C GLN A 52 0.35 -18.67 7.29
N GLU A 53 1.69 -18.56 7.32
CA GLU A 53 2.37 -17.34 6.89
C GLU A 53 2.50 -17.32 5.37
N TYR A 54 2.19 -16.16 4.79
CA TYR A 54 2.40 -15.90 3.37
C TYR A 54 3.44 -14.81 3.21
N ARG A 55 4.44 -15.09 2.38
CA ARG A 55 5.49 -14.14 2.03
C ARG A 55 5.60 -14.08 0.51
N TRP A 56 5.70 -12.86 -0.01
CA TRP A 56 5.96 -12.70 -1.43
C TRP A 56 6.87 -11.51 -1.66
N THR A 57 7.65 -11.61 -2.72
CA THR A 57 8.56 -10.55 -3.14
C THR A 57 7.96 -9.88 -4.35
N ALA A 58 7.84 -8.56 -4.30
CA ALA A 58 7.23 -7.76 -5.34
C ALA A 58 8.22 -6.74 -5.90
N ASN A 59 8.15 -6.52 -7.21
CA ASN A 59 8.88 -5.46 -7.88
C ASN A 59 7.96 -4.34 -8.28
N ILE A 60 8.42 -3.10 -8.09
CA ILE A 60 7.77 -1.93 -8.64
C ILE A 60 8.02 -1.92 -10.14
N ILE A 61 6.94 -1.96 -10.92
CA ILE A 61 7.03 -2.01 -12.39
C ILE A 61 6.66 -0.69 -13.05
N ASP A 62 6.04 0.21 -12.33
CA ASP A 62 5.65 1.51 -12.83
C ASP A 62 5.61 2.50 -11.66
N ASN A 63 6.30 3.61 -11.83
CA ASN A 63 6.32 4.67 -10.84
C ASN A 63 6.48 6.00 -11.56
N LEU A 64 5.35 6.56 -11.98
CA LEU A 64 5.30 7.88 -12.60
C LEU A 64 4.79 8.87 -11.55
N ARG A 65 5.67 9.78 -11.15
CA ARG A 65 5.40 10.72 -10.06
C ARG A 65 4.04 11.41 -10.23
N ASN A 66 3.26 11.45 -9.15
CA ASN A 66 1.94 12.09 -9.08
C ASN A 66 0.90 11.49 -10.02
N THR A 67 1.18 10.36 -10.65
CA THR A 67 0.30 9.79 -11.66
C THR A 67 -0.09 8.35 -11.36
N ARG A 68 0.88 7.46 -11.17
CA ARG A 68 0.58 6.06 -10.92
C ARG A 68 1.76 5.33 -10.28
N PHE A 69 1.43 4.24 -9.62
CA PHE A 69 2.39 3.39 -8.92
C PHE A 69 1.88 1.96 -9.00
N ALA A 70 2.71 1.04 -9.46
CA ALA A 70 2.26 -0.35 -9.66
C ALA A 70 3.36 -1.35 -9.31
N TRP A 71 2.94 -2.52 -8.84
CA TRP A 71 3.86 -3.61 -8.52
C TRP A 71 3.28 -4.95 -8.90
N ILE A 72 4.18 -5.92 -9.10
CA ILE A 72 3.84 -7.32 -9.36
C ILE A 72 4.67 -8.20 -8.45
N THR A 73 4.13 -9.37 -8.14
CA THR A 73 4.87 -10.39 -7.38
C THR A 73 5.79 -11.16 -8.32
N ILE A 74 7.04 -11.33 -7.92
CA ILE A 74 8.03 -12.10 -8.68
C ILE A 74 8.30 -13.48 -8.09
N ASN A 75 8.08 -13.68 -6.79
CA ASN A 75 8.14 -15.00 -6.17
C ASN A 75 7.41 -14.99 -4.81
N GLY A 76 7.20 -16.17 -4.27
CA GLY A 76 6.55 -16.35 -2.97
C GLY A 76 5.44 -17.37 -3.03
N ASN A 77 4.64 -17.44 -1.96
CA ASN A 77 3.52 -18.37 -1.88
C ASN A 77 2.15 -17.71 -2.03
N LEU A 78 2.12 -16.45 -2.44
CA LEU A 78 0.91 -15.73 -2.79
C LEU A 78 1.23 -14.73 -3.89
N ASN A 79 0.39 -14.65 -4.91
CA ASN A 79 0.58 -13.74 -6.02
C ASN A 79 -0.32 -12.53 -5.83
N GLN A 80 0.29 -11.37 -5.59
CA GLN A 80 -0.41 -10.10 -5.42
C GLN A 80 0.06 -9.12 -6.49
N THR A 81 -0.89 -8.47 -7.16
CA THR A 81 -0.59 -7.34 -8.03
C THR A 81 -1.37 -6.13 -7.52
N GLY A 82 -0.77 -4.96 -7.64
CA GLY A 82 -1.41 -3.73 -7.20
C GLY A 82 -1.11 -2.56 -8.11
N THR A 83 -2.08 -1.66 -8.23
CA THR A 83 -1.93 -0.42 -9.00
C THR A 83 -2.62 0.72 -8.26
N LEU A 84 -1.92 1.83 -8.15
CA LEU A 84 -2.44 3.08 -7.63
C LEU A 84 -2.44 4.10 -8.77
N ARG A 85 -3.56 4.81 -8.92
CA ARG A 85 -3.67 5.94 -9.85
C ARG A 85 -4.10 7.17 -9.07
N PHE A 86 -3.47 8.28 -9.37
CA PHE A 86 -3.68 9.55 -8.68
C PHE A 86 -4.28 10.56 -9.66
N THR A 87 -5.40 11.16 -9.28
CA THR A 87 -6.06 12.17 -10.09
C THR A 87 -6.25 13.44 -9.27
N PRO A 88 -5.73 14.59 -9.75
CA PRO A 88 -5.92 15.85 -9.03
C PRO A 88 -7.36 16.32 -9.13
N LEU A 89 -7.89 16.86 -8.03
CA LEU A 89 -9.21 17.45 -7.93
C LEU A 89 -9.08 18.87 -7.37
N ASN A 90 -10.04 19.73 -7.66
CA ASN A 90 -10.08 21.10 -7.14
C ASN A 90 -8.76 21.84 -7.37
N ASN A 91 -8.28 21.87 -8.62
CA ASN A 91 -7.02 22.52 -9.00
C ASN A 91 -5.80 21.95 -8.26
N GLY A 92 -5.86 20.65 -7.94
CA GLY A 92 -4.76 19.94 -7.27
C GLY A 92 -4.75 20.02 -5.76
N GLU A 93 -5.76 20.65 -5.15
CA GLU A 93 -5.86 20.73 -3.70
C GLU A 93 -6.33 19.43 -3.05
N HIS A 94 -7.06 18.62 -3.80
CA HIS A 94 -7.55 17.32 -3.37
C HIS A 94 -7.09 16.27 -4.37
N THR A 95 -7.12 15.00 -3.94
CA THR A 95 -6.63 13.91 -4.77
C THR A 95 -7.59 12.74 -4.72
N ARG A 96 -7.95 12.21 -5.89
CA ARG A 96 -8.63 10.92 -5.97
C ARG A 96 -7.57 9.84 -6.15
N VAL A 97 -7.67 8.79 -5.33
CA VAL A 97 -6.84 7.61 -5.44
C VAL A 97 -7.69 6.45 -5.91
N ASP A 98 -7.30 5.84 -7.02
CA ASP A 98 -7.88 4.59 -7.50
C ASP A 98 -6.90 3.48 -7.16
N PHE A 99 -7.34 2.52 -6.36
CA PHE A 99 -6.51 1.40 -5.90
C PHE A 99 -7.08 0.11 -6.45
N SER A 100 -6.28 -0.59 -7.23
CA SER A 100 -6.62 -1.92 -7.76
C SER A 100 -5.72 -2.96 -7.10
N LEU A 101 -6.31 -4.05 -6.64
CA LEU A 101 -5.59 -5.10 -5.92
C LEU A 101 -6.13 -6.46 -6.32
N ASP A 102 -5.23 -7.39 -6.64
CA ASP A 102 -5.59 -8.75 -7.02
C ASP A 102 -4.71 -9.74 -6.29
N TYR A 103 -5.33 -10.80 -5.76
CA TYR A 103 -4.64 -11.91 -5.11
C TYR A 103 -4.97 -13.21 -5.84
N ARG A 104 -3.95 -14.00 -6.12
CA ARG A 104 -4.09 -15.31 -6.77
C ARG A 104 -3.12 -16.31 -6.19
N THR A 105 -3.42 -17.58 -6.37
CA THR A 105 -2.44 -18.63 -6.11
C THR A 105 -1.52 -18.76 -7.31
N PHE A 106 -0.29 -19.23 -7.07
CA PHE A 106 0.60 -19.59 -8.18
C PHE A 106 0.23 -20.94 -8.76
N TYR A 107 -0.20 -21.86 -7.92
CA TYR A 107 -0.54 -23.23 -8.32
C TYR A 107 -1.79 -23.70 -7.60
N GLY A 108 -2.69 -24.35 -8.36
CA GLY A 108 -3.87 -25.01 -7.82
C GLY A 108 -4.94 -24.10 -7.26
N GLU A 109 -5.88 -24.69 -6.58
CA GLU A 109 -7.00 -23.99 -5.96
C GLU A 109 -6.61 -23.47 -4.57
N PRO A 110 -7.10 -22.31 -4.15
CA PRO A 110 -6.86 -21.86 -2.78
C PRO A 110 -7.62 -22.73 -1.78
N ASP A 111 -7.05 -22.90 -0.59
CA ASP A 111 -7.77 -23.54 0.51
C ASP A 111 -8.89 -22.61 1.02
N GLU A 112 -9.66 -23.06 2.02
CA GLU A 112 -10.79 -22.31 2.52
C GLU A 112 -10.40 -20.95 3.08
N SER A 113 -9.34 -20.91 3.90
CA SER A 113 -8.87 -19.65 4.52
C SER A 113 -8.40 -18.65 3.46
N LEU A 114 -7.65 -19.12 2.47
CA LEU A 114 -7.17 -18.25 1.41
C LEU A 114 -8.33 -17.80 0.49
N SER A 115 -9.29 -18.68 0.22
CA SER A 115 -10.48 -18.32 -0.55
C SER A 115 -11.27 -17.19 0.14
N GLU A 116 -11.47 -17.30 1.43
CA GLU A 116 -12.16 -16.27 2.21
C GLU A 116 -11.39 -14.95 2.17
N PHE A 117 -10.07 -15.01 2.30
CA PHE A 117 -9.21 -13.83 2.20
C PHE A 117 -9.37 -13.15 0.83
N ILE A 118 -9.27 -13.93 -0.25
CA ILE A 118 -9.39 -13.40 -1.62
C ILE A 118 -10.78 -12.82 -1.85
N ASN A 119 -11.82 -13.54 -1.46
CA ASN A 119 -13.21 -13.08 -1.64
C ASN A 119 -13.55 -11.87 -0.79
N GLY A 120 -12.91 -11.70 0.35
CA GLY A 120 -13.11 -10.55 1.22
C GLY A 120 -12.34 -9.30 0.83
N THR A 121 -11.51 -9.37 -0.21
CA THR A 121 -10.65 -8.25 -0.60
C THR A 121 -11.42 -6.96 -0.96
N PRO A 122 -12.55 -6.99 -1.70
CA PRO A 122 -13.26 -5.74 -1.99
C PRO A 122 -13.71 -4.98 -0.74
N GLU A 123 -14.32 -5.67 0.23
CA GLU A 123 -14.77 -5.04 1.46
C GLU A 123 -13.61 -4.58 2.32
N GLN A 124 -12.56 -5.38 2.40
CA GLN A 124 -11.36 -5.01 3.16
C GLN A 124 -10.68 -3.79 2.55
N LEU A 125 -10.60 -3.73 1.23
CA LEU A 125 -9.98 -2.59 0.54
C LEU A 125 -10.73 -1.29 0.82
N LYS A 126 -12.06 -1.33 0.87
CA LYS A 126 -12.85 -0.15 1.25
C LYS A 126 -12.50 0.35 2.64
N LYS A 127 -12.37 -0.57 3.60
CA LYS A 127 -11.99 -0.23 4.98
C LYS A 127 -10.59 0.34 5.03
N ASP A 128 -9.67 -0.27 4.31
CA ASP A 128 -8.27 0.16 4.27
C ASP A 128 -8.14 1.56 3.68
N LEU A 129 -8.88 1.87 2.61
CA LEU A 129 -8.85 3.20 2.01
C LEU A 129 -9.48 4.25 2.92
N GLN A 130 -10.51 3.90 3.68
CA GLN A 130 -11.07 4.81 4.67
C GLN A 130 -10.07 5.10 5.78
N SER A 131 -9.35 4.08 6.25
CA SER A 131 -8.28 4.24 7.22
C SER A 131 -7.16 5.12 6.68
N LEU A 132 -6.76 4.89 5.44
CA LEU A 132 -5.76 5.73 4.76
C LEU A 132 -6.19 7.20 4.74
N LYS A 133 -7.42 7.48 4.34
CA LYS A 133 -7.95 8.83 4.29
C LYS A 133 -7.90 9.50 5.66
N GLU A 134 -8.39 8.82 6.68
CA GLU A 134 -8.42 9.35 8.04
C GLU A 134 -7.02 9.66 8.56
N GLN A 135 -6.08 8.76 8.39
CA GLN A 135 -4.71 8.94 8.84
C GLN A 135 -3.97 10.02 8.04
N ALA A 136 -4.16 10.04 6.72
CA ALA A 136 -3.52 11.03 5.87
C ALA A 136 -3.99 12.44 6.20
N GLU A 137 -5.32 12.63 6.34
CA GLU A 137 -5.90 13.95 6.64
C GLU A 137 -5.61 14.41 8.06
N ALA A 138 -5.45 13.47 8.98
CA ALA A 138 -5.04 13.78 10.36
C ALA A 138 -3.53 14.05 10.49
N GLY A 139 -2.75 13.75 9.46
CA GLY A 139 -1.30 13.93 9.49
C GLY A 139 -0.54 12.83 10.24
N THR A 140 -1.22 11.76 10.66
CA THR A 140 -0.59 10.71 11.48
C THR A 140 0.19 9.69 10.66
N LEU A 141 -0.08 9.59 9.37
CA LEU A 141 0.56 8.58 8.52
C LEU A 141 2.02 8.92 8.24
N LYS A 142 2.36 10.18 8.04
CA LYS A 142 3.70 10.64 7.66
C LYS A 142 4.43 11.37 8.77
N ASP A 143 3.71 12.05 9.65
CA ASP A 143 4.31 12.90 10.68
C ASP A 143 5.26 12.15 11.60
N GLU A 144 4.97 10.89 11.93
CA GLU A 144 5.87 10.08 12.75
C GLU A 144 7.23 9.88 12.08
N GLU A 145 7.24 9.61 10.76
CA GLU A 145 8.47 9.44 10.00
C GLU A 145 9.24 10.76 9.89
N GLU A 146 8.55 11.86 9.63
CA GLU A 146 9.15 13.18 9.55
C GLU A 146 9.78 13.57 10.87
N SER A 147 9.09 13.30 11.98
CA SER A 147 9.62 13.58 13.33
C SER A 147 10.88 12.76 13.60
N ASN A 148 10.89 11.49 13.22
CA ASN A 148 12.04 10.61 13.38
C ASN A 148 13.22 11.09 12.53
N GLN A 149 12.96 11.49 11.29
CA GLN A 149 13.98 12.02 10.40
C GLN A 149 14.57 13.31 10.92
N GLN A 150 13.75 14.22 11.43
CA GLN A 150 14.22 15.47 12.03
C GLN A 150 15.12 15.21 13.22
N THR A 151 14.77 14.25 14.05
CA THR A 151 15.58 13.87 15.21
C THR A 151 16.95 13.35 14.76
N GLU A 152 16.98 12.50 13.74
CA GLU A 152 18.22 12.00 13.18
C GLU A 152 19.07 13.13 12.58
N ASP A 153 18.46 14.04 11.83
CA ASP A 153 19.15 15.18 11.24
C ASP A 153 19.73 16.10 12.33
N GLU A 154 19.00 16.35 13.38
CA GLU A 154 19.47 17.15 14.52
C GLU A 154 20.67 16.49 15.19
N GLU A 155 20.65 15.18 15.36
CA GLU A 155 21.79 14.42 15.91
C GLU A 155 23.02 14.52 15.02
N ILE A 156 22.83 14.47 13.71
CA ILE A 156 23.91 14.58 12.73
C ILE A 156 24.52 15.96 12.72
N THR A 157 23.72 17.00 12.90
CA THR A 157 24.19 18.38 12.84
C THR A 157 24.89 18.86 14.11
N VAL A 158 24.75 18.13 15.19
CA VAL A 158 25.43 18.41 16.44
C VAL A 158 26.77 17.73 16.51
#